data_6a160226df45cfa1b4f7f062c6c0a753
#
_entry.id   6a160226df45cfa1b4f7f062c6c0a753
#
_cell.length_a   1.000
_cell.length_b   1.000
_cell.length_c   1.000
_cell.angle_alpha   90.00
_cell.angle_beta   90.00
_cell.angle_gamma   90.00
#
_symmetry.space_group_name_H-M   'P 1'
#
loop_
_entity.id
_entity.type
_entity.pdbx_description
1 polymer ?
#
loop_
_entity_poly.entity_id
_entity_poly.type
_entity_poly.pdbx_seq_one_letter_code
_entity_poly.pdbx_strand_id
1 'polypeptide(L)'
;MFEHVELDLPKLSRETIDGIRYYSVPDEDELLKLVSITSVTSHHNKDIFVKWRKKVGDAEADRITRQSTSRGTDTHTLTEAYLYNRELPEVQPLSKMLFQIYKSELNKISKVHALEGSLYSKELGIAGTVDCIAEYNG
;
A
#
# COMPACT_ATOMS: atom_id res chain seq x y z
N MET A 1 -1.11 -22.94 3.71
CA MET A 1 -0.47 -22.03 4.70
C MET A 1 0.79 -21.45 4.08
N PHE A 2 0.99 -20.14 4.21
CA PHE A 2 2.15 -19.47 3.62
C PHE A 2 3.36 -19.59 4.55
N GLU A 3 4.52 -19.88 3.96
CA GLU A 3 5.80 -19.86 4.67
C GLU A 3 6.30 -18.41 4.76
N HIS A 4 6.78 -18.00 5.94
CA HIS A 4 7.36 -16.68 6.16
C HIS A 4 8.88 -16.79 6.33
N VAL A 5 9.62 -16.10 5.46
CA VAL A 5 11.08 -15.96 5.53
C VAL A 5 11.37 -14.46 5.52
N GLU A 6 11.32 -13.86 6.71
CA GLU A 6 11.39 -12.42 6.89
C GLU A 6 12.73 -11.83 6.44
N LEU A 7 12.66 -10.68 5.74
CA LEU A 7 13.80 -9.84 5.44
C LEU A 7 14.04 -8.85 6.59
N ASP A 8 15.29 -8.54 6.84
CA ASP A 8 15.68 -7.47 7.77
C ASP A 8 15.52 -6.11 7.09
N LEU A 9 14.30 -5.60 7.10
CA LEU A 9 13.96 -4.29 6.53
C LEU A 9 13.93 -3.21 7.61
N PRO A 10 14.33 -1.97 7.27
CA PRO A 10 14.27 -0.87 8.22
C PRO A 10 12.82 -0.54 8.59
N LYS A 11 12.62 -0.14 9.85
CA LYS A 11 11.36 0.45 10.29
C LYS A 11 11.49 1.96 10.22
N LEU A 12 10.81 2.57 9.26
CA LEU A 12 10.87 4.00 9.01
C LEU A 12 9.64 4.68 9.60
N SER A 13 9.85 5.78 10.33
CA SER A 13 8.77 6.67 10.71
C SER A 13 8.42 7.58 9.54
N ARG A 14 7.16 8.00 9.48
CA ARG A 14 6.66 8.89 8.43
C ARG A 14 5.84 10.02 9.01
N GLU A 15 5.93 11.18 8.36
CA GLU A 15 5.15 12.36 8.70
C GLU A 15 4.64 13.05 7.43
N THR A 16 3.57 13.81 7.56
CA THR A 16 3.03 14.61 6.46
C THR A 16 3.23 16.08 6.78
N ILE A 17 3.93 16.80 5.88
CA ILE A 17 4.20 18.24 5.99
C ILE A 17 3.65 18.89 4.72
N ASP A 18 2.73 19.85 4.88
CA ASP A 18 2.09 20.56 3.75
C ASP A 18 1.49 19.63 2.69
N GLY A 19 0.88 18.52 3.12
CA GLY A 19 0.28 17.52 2.24
C GLY A 19 1.25 16.56 1.57
N ILE A 20 2.55 16.69 1.85
CA ILE A 20 3.60 15.81 1.32
C ILE A 20 4.06 14.86 2.42
N ARG A 21 4.06 13.56 2.12
CA ARG A 21 4.54 12.53 3.05
C ARG A 21 6.04 12.37 2.93
N TYR A 22 6.72 12.35 4.07
CA TYR A 22 8.15 12.07 4.20
C TYR A 22 8.39 10.87 5.10
N TYR A 23 9.46 10.15 4.81
CA TYR A 23 10.01 9.09 5.67
C TYR A 23 11.30 9.56 6.29
N SER A 24 11.49 9.27 7.58
CA SER A 24 12.75 9.52 8.28
C SER A 24 13.64 8.29 8.17
N VAL A 25 14.79 8.46 7.52
CA VAL A 25 15.76 7.39 7.26
C VAL A 25 17.03 7.70 8.05
N PRO A 26 17.57 6.73 8.83
CA PRO A 26 18.86 6.92 9.51
C PRO A 26 19.99 7.15 8.51
N ASP A 27 20.80 8.20 8.72
CA ASP A 27 21.96 8.56 7.92
C ASP A 27 23.08 9.06 8.82
N GLU A 28 24.08 8.22 9.06
CA GLU A 28 25.16 8.47 10.03
C GLU A 28 24.59 8.86 11.41
N ASP A 29 24.84 10.11 11.88
CA ASP A 29 24.35 10.62 13.15
C ASP A 29 23.04 11.43 13.06
N GLU A 30 22.44 11.52 11.86
CA GLU A 30 21.26 12.32 11.58
C GLU A 30 20.12 11.48 11.01
N LEU A 31 18.91 12.08 10.98
CA LEU A 31 17.77 11.54 10.24
C LEU A 31 17.59 12.28 8.93
N LEU A 32 17.66 11.54 7.83
CA LEU A 32 17.41 12.07 6.49
C LEU A 32 15.92 11.94 6.17
N LYS A 33 15.29 13.04 5.74
CA LYS A 33 13.89 13.01 5.29
C LYS A 33 13.83 12.75 3.79
N LEU A 34 13.22 11.63 3.41
CA LEU A 34 13.00 11.26 2.02
C LEU A 34 11.52 11.35 1.69
N VAL A 35 11.21 11.91 0.52
CA VAL A 35 9.82 12.03 0.06
C VAL A 35 9.23 10.66 -0.26
N SER A 36 7.96 10.46 0.11
CA SER A 36 7.21 9.25 -0.26
C SER A 36 7.01 9.16 -1.77
N ILE A 37 7.27 7.98 -2.35
CA ILE A 37 6.99 7.71 -3.75
C ILE A 37 5.50 7.94 -4.10
N THR A 38 4.59 7.68 -3.18
CA THR A 38 3.16 7.93 -3.38
C THR A 38 2.84 9.43 -3.48
N SER A 39 3.57 10.29 -2.77
CA SER A 39 3.43 11.75 -2.91
C SER A 39 3.91 12.23 -4.28
N VAL A 40 4.99 11.64 -4.80
CA VAL A 40 5.49 11.94 -6.15
C VAL A 40 4.46 11.55 -7.22
N THR A 41 3.93 10.33 -7.15
CA THR A 41 2.93 9.84 -8.11
C THR A 41 1.61 10.59 -8.01
N SER A 42 1.16 10.93 -6.81
CA SER A 42 -0.05 11.75 -6.59
C SER A 42 0.09 13.14 -7.17
N HIS A 43 1.25 13.76 -7.04
CA HIS A 43 1.53 15.07 -7.65
C HIS A 43 1.45 15.00 -9.18
N HIS A 44 2.05 13.96 -9.76
CA HIS A 44 2.01 13.75 -11.22
C HIS A 44 0.58 13.55 -11.75
N ASN A 45 -0.28 12.87 -10.99
CA ASN A 45 -1.65 12.55 -11.40
C ASN A 45 -2.69 13.60 -10.98
N LYS A 46 -2.28 14.67 -10.30
CA LYS A 46 -3.19 15.68 -9.73
C LYS A 46 -4.13 16.29 -10.77
N ASP A 47 -3.60 16.67 -11.92
CA ASP A 47 -4.39 17.32 -12.99
C ASP A 47 -5.43 16.37 -13.60
N ILE A 48 -5.08 15.10 -13.75
CA ILE A 48 -5.99 14.05 -14.24
C ILE A 48 -7.17 13.90 -13.27
N PHE A 49 -6.89 13.86 -11.99
CA PHE A 49 -7.90 13.73 -10.94
C PHE A 49 -8.83 14.96 -10.87
N VAL A 50 -8.27 16.16 -10.98
CA VAL A 50 -9.05 17.42 -11.03
C VAL A 50 -9.99 17.43 -12.24
N LYS A 51 -9.51 17.05 -13.43
CA LYS A 51 -10.33 16.96 -14.64
C LYS A 51 -11.46 15.94 -14.49
N TRP A 52 -11.17 14.77 -13.91
CA TRP A 52 -12.17 13.75 -13.64
C TRP A 52 -13.26 14.25 -12.69
N ARG A 53 -12.90 14.92 -11.60
CA ARG A 53 -13.86 15.47 -10.63
C ARG A 53 -14.77 16.51 -11.29
N LYS A 54 -14.24 17.37 -12.16
CA LYS A 54 -15.04 18.33 -12.91
C LYS A 54 -16.04 17.65 -13.85
N LYS A 55 -15.65 16.53 -14.46
CA LYS A 55 -16.50 15.78 -15.38
C LYS A 55 -17.68 15.09 -14.67
N VAL A 56 -17.45 14.47 -13.53
CA VAL A 56 -18.47 13.69 -12.81
C VAL A 56 -19.24 14.51 -11.76
N GLY A 57 -18.71 15.66 -11.34
CA GLY A 57 -19.25 16.47 -10.26
C GLY A 57 -18.71 16.07 -8.88
N ASP A 58 -18.62 17.03 -7.95
CA ASP A 58 -17.98 16.82 -6.65
C ASP A 58 -18.70 15.79 -5.78
N ALA A 59 -20.02 15.84 -5.72
CA ALA A 59 -20.82 14.91 -4.92
C ALA A 59 -20.63 13.45 -5.38
N GLU A 60 -20.67 13.21 -6.69
CA GLU A 60 -20.47 11.89 -7.28
C GLU A 60 -19.01 11.44 -7.15
N ALA A 61 -18.06 12.33 -7.35
CA ALA A 61 -16.64 12.06 -7.15
C ALA A 61 -16.34 11.64 -5.70
N ASP A 62 -16.92 12.33 -4.72
CA ASP A 62 -16.77 11.98 -3.30
C ASP A 62 -17.39 10.63 -2.96
N ARG A 63 -18.56 10.32 -3.54
CA ARG A 63 -19.22 9.02 -3.37
C ARG A 63 -18.35 7.88 -3.91
N ILE A 64 -17.86 8.02 -5.14
CA ILE A 64 -16.99 7.02 -5.79
C ILE A 64 -15.69 6.84 -5.00
N THR A 65 -15.06 7.95 -4.60
CA THR A 65 -13.81 7.93 -3.83
C THR A 65 -13.98 7.20 -2.50
N ARG A 66 -15.04 7.49 -1.74
CA ARG A 66 -15.32 6.81 -0.47
C ARG A 66 -15.53 5.31 -0.65
N GLN A 67 -16.32 4.90 -1.64
CA GLN A 67 -16.58 3.49 -1.91
C GLN A 67 -15.30 2.75 -2.35
N SER A 68 -14.50 3.38 -3.21
CA SER A 68 -13.25 2.78 -3.69
C SER A 68 -12.22 2.66 -2.56
N THR A 69 -12.10 3.67 -1.71
CA THR A 69 -11.21 3.66 -0.54
C THR A 69 -11.62 2.58 0.44
N SER A 70 -12.91 2.47 0.76
CA SER A 70 -13.43 1.45 1.68
C SER A 70 -13.17 0.03 1.17
N ARG A 71 -13.46 -0.23 -0.11
CA ARG A 71 -13.16 -1.52 -0.74
C ARG A 71 -11.66 -1.83 -0.79
N GLY A 72 -10.84 -0.83 -1.11
CA GLY A 72 -9.39 -0.95 -1.11
C GLY A 72 -8.86 -1.32 0.28
N THR A 73 -9.31 -0.64 1.33
CA THR A 73 -8.94 -0.96 2.71
C THR A 73 -9.34 -2.37 3.10
N ASP A 74 -10.57 -2.77 2.79
CA ASP A 74 -11.06 -4.12 3.08
C ASP A 74 -10.23 -5.19 2.37
N THR A 75 -9.93 -5.02 1.08
CA THR A 75 -9.16 -5.99 0.31
C THR A 75 -7.72 -6.08 0.78
N HIS A 76 -7.10 -4.98 1.16
CA HIS A 76 -5.77 -4.97 1.80
C HIS A 76 -5.78 -5.74 3.12
N THR A 77 -6.75 -5.46 3.98
CA THR A 77 -6.88 -6.13 5.29
C THR A 77 -7.09 -7.63 5.14
N LEU A 78 -7.95 -8.05 4.20
CA LEU A 78 -8.18 -9.47 3.90
C LEU A 78 -6.91 -10.15 3.37
N THR A 79 -6.22 -9.51 2.44
CA THR A 79 -4.99 -10.04 1.83
C THR A 79 -3.89 -10.19 2.87
N GLU A 80 -3.69 -9.17 3.70
CA GLU A 80 -2.70 -9.21 4.77
C GLU A 80 -3.00 -10.33 5.77
N ALA A 81 -4.24 -10.41 6.28
CA ALA A 81 -4.64 -11.48 7.19
C ALA A 81 -4.43 -12.87 6.57
N TYR A 82 -4.79 -13.03 5.29
CA TYR A 82 -4.62 -14.28 4.56
C TYR A 82 -3.15 -14.69 4.43
N LEU A 83 -2.29 -13.76 4.01
CA LEU A 83 -0.86 -14.02 3.87
C LEU A 83 -0.14 -14.25 5.22
N TYR A 84 -0.65 -13.67 6.31
CA TYR A 84 -0.19 -13.95 7.67
C TYR A 84 -0.76 -15.25 8.26
N ASN A 85 -1.55 -16.00 7.51
CA ASN A 85 -2.23 -17.22 7.98
C ASN A 85 -3.15 -16.95 9.19
N ARG A 86 -3.76 -15.77 9.26
CA ARG A 86 -4.69 -15.36 10.31
C ARG A 86 -6.14 -15.58 9.88
N GLU A 87 -7.04 -15.57 10.85
CA GLU A 87 -8.46 -15.53 10.58
C GLU A 87 -8.83 -14.27 9.77
N LEU A 88 -9.68 -14.45 8.76
CA LEU A 88 -10.10 -13.34 7.90
C LEU A 88 -11.10 -12.45 8.66
N PRO A 89 -10.89 -11.13 8.68
CA PRO A 89 -11.82 -10.21 9.30
C PRO A 89 -13.16 -10.14 8.55
N GLU A 90 -14.20 -9.74 9.24
CA GLU A 90 -15.48 -9.43 8.61
C GLU A 90 -15.37 -8.11 7.85
N VAL A 91 -15.82 -8.14 6.60
CA VAL A 91 -15.80 -6.99 5.68
C VAL A 91 -17.11 -6.92 4.91
N GLN A 92 -17.27 -5.87 4.12
CA GLN A 92 -18.44 -5.71 3.25
C GLN A 92 -18.55 -6.87 2.25
N PRO A 93 -19.77 -7.32 1.89
CA PRO A 93 -19.97 -8.47 1.00
C PRO A 93 -19.25 -8.34 -0.35
N LEU A 94 -19.25 -7.15 -0.95
CA LEU A 94 -18.57 -6.91 -2.22
C LEU A 94 -17.04 -7.08 -2.09
N SER A 95 -16.46 -6.58 -1.01
CA SER A 95 -15.02 -6.73 -0.73
C SER A 95 -14.65 -8.21 -0.56
N LYS A 96 -15.48 -8.97 0.13
CA LYS A 96 -15.31 -10.42 0.31
C LYS A 96 -15.38 -11.15 -1.03
N MET A 97 -16.34 -10.80 -1.87
CA MET A 97 -16.47 -11.37 -3.21
C MET A 97 -15.25 -11.07 -4.09
N LEU A 98 -14.77 -9.84 -4.09
CA LEU A 98 -13.55 -9.45 -4.82
C LEU A 98 -12.34 -10.22 -4.32
N PHE A 99 -12.17 -10.38 -3.02
CA PHE A 99 -11.09 -11.17 -2.44
C PHE A 99 -11.13 -12.63 -2.95
N GLN A 100 -12.30 -13.26 -3.03
CA GLN A 100 -12.43 -14.63 -3.54
C GLN A 100 -11.98 -14.77 -5.00
N ILE A 101 -12.14 -13.71 -5.80
CA ILE A 101 -11.74 -13.72 -7.21
C ILE A 101 -10.21 -13.81 -7.35
N TYR A 102 -9.46 -13.01 -6.60
CA TYR A 102 -7.99 -13.00 -6.72
C TYR A 102 -7.26 -13.93 -5.73
N LYS A 103 -7.97 -14.57 -4.81
CA LYS A 103 -7.39 -15.51 -3.84
C LYS A 103 -6.57 -16.63 -4.52
N SER A 104 -7.02 -17.10 -5.68
CA SER A 104 -6.30 -18.09 -6.46
C SER A 104 -4.90 -17.63 -6.90
N GLU A 105 -4.74 -16.33 -7.16
CA GLU A 105 -3.44 -15.75 -7.48
C GLU A 105 -2.54 -15.69 -6.24
N LEU A 106 -3.10 -15.34 -5.08
CA LEU A 106 -2.35 -15.35 -3.82
C LEU A 106 -1.82 -16.75 -3.47
N ASN A 107 -2.55 -17.79 -3.83
CA ASN A 107 -2.12 -19.17 -3.58
C ASN A 107 -0.88 -19.60 -4.40
N LYS A 108 -0.47 -18.81 -5.37
CA LYS A 108 0.79 -19.01 -6.11
C LYS A 108 2.02 -18.47 -5.40
N ILE A 109 1.81 -17.76 -4.28
CA ILE A 109 2.89 -17.29 -3.40
C ILE A 109 3.39 -18.49 -2.59
N SER A 110 4.68 -18.75 -2.64
CA SER A 110 5.32 -19.84 -1.87
C SER A 110 5.91 -19.33 -0.56
N LYS A 111 6.68 -18.25 -0.61
CA LYS A 111 7.29 -17.64 0.58
C LYS A 111 7.00 -16.16 0.65
N VAL A 112 6.62 -15.67 1.82
CA VAL A 112 6.41 -14.26 2.11
C VAL A 112 7.64 -13.72 2.84
N HIS A 113 8.28 -12.71 2.25
CA HIS A 113 9.48 -12.08 2.80
C HIS A 113 9.19 -10.80 3.58
N ALA A 114 8.17 -10.06 3.18
CA ALA A 114 7.71 -8.88 3.91
C ALA A 114 6.26 -8.56 3.55
N LEU A 115 5.52 -8.07 4.54
CA LEU A 115 4.22 -7.44 4.37
C LEU A 115 4.30 -6.04 4.98
N GLU A 116 3.83 -5.02 4.25
CA GLU A 116 3.95 -3.61 4.65
C GLU A 116 5.40 -3.21 4.97
N GLY A 117 6.34 -3.63 4.12
CA GLY A 117 7.77 -3.37 4.29
C GLY A 117 8.19 -1.96 3.87
N SER A 118 9.02 -1.30 4.70
CA SER A 118 9.59 0.00 4.35
C SER A 118 10.85 -0.16 3.48
N LEU A 119 10.91 0.58 2.39
CA LEU A 119 12.05 0.62 1.47
C LEU A 119 12.45 2.07 1.20
N TYR A 120 13.72 2.30 0.92
CA TYR A 120 14.21 3.63 0.56
C TYR A 120 15.40 3.57 -0.40
N SER A 121 15.62 4.68 -1.10
CA SER A 121 16.81 4.92 -1.90
C SER A 121 17.33 6.33 -1.63
N LYS A 122 18.50 6.43 -1.03
CA LYS A 122 19.17 7.72 -0.80
C LYS A 122 19.59 8.36 -2.13
N GLU A 123 20.01 7.55 -3.11
CA GLU A 123 20.41 8.00 -4.44
C GLU A 123 19.23 8.68 -5.17
N LEU A 124 18.04 8.08 -5.12
CA LEU A 124 16.85 8.64 -5.75
C LEU A 124 16.12 9.66 -4.87
N GLY A 125 16.47 9.75 -3.58
CA GLY A 125 15.83 10.66 -2.63
C GLY A 125 14.39 10.29 -2.28
N ILE A 126 14.02 9.02 -2.38
CA ILE A 126 12.65 8.54 -2.16
C ILE A 126 12.59 7.38 -1.16
N ALA A 127 11.43 7.22 -0.56
CA ALA A 127 11.11 6.08 0.28
C ALA A 127 9.65 5.67 0.07
N GLY A 128 9.29 4.49 0.54
CA GLY A 128 7.92 3.99 0.40
C GLY A 128 7.69 2.75 1.23
N THR A 129 6.42 2.35 1.29
CA THR A 129 5.99 1.10 1.89
C THR A 129 5.50 0.18 0.78
N VAL A 130 6.08 -1.00 0.67
CA VAL A 130 5.64 -2.04 -0.26
C VAL A 130 4.64 -2.95 0.43
N ASP A 131 3.55 -3.28 -0.24
CA ASP A 131 2.49 -4.12 0.34
C ASP A 131 2.97 -5.54 0.61
N CYS A 132 3.72 -6.13 -0.31
CA CYS A 132 4.21 -7.50 -0.20
C CYS A 132 5.50 -7.71 -0.98
N ILE A 133 6.44 -8.43 -0.37
CA ILE A 133 7.62 -9.01 -1.03
C ILE A 133 7.52 -10.52 -0.84
N ALA A 134 7.47 -11.27 -1.93
CA ALA A 134 7.25 -12.71 -1.87
C ALA A 134 7.82 -13.43 -3.09
N GLU A 135 7.98 -14.75 -2.99
CA GLU A 135 8.24 -15.63 -4.12
C GLU A 135 6.91 -16.02 -4.76
N TYR A 136 6.82 -15.92 -6.08
CA TYR A 136 5.61 -16.18 -6.86
C TYR A 136 5.89 -17.23 -7.93
N ASN A 137 5.09 -18.30 -7.96
CA ASN A 137 5.28 -19.45 -8.82
C ASN A 137 6.64 -20.18 -8.63
N GLY A 138 7.18 -20.15 -7.42
CA GLY A 138 8.43 -20.83 -7.07
C GLY A 138 9.64 -19.92 -7.19
#